data_937a96f5b490417eaddf8726f954580a
#
_entry.id   937a96f5b490417eaddf8726f954580a
#
_cell.length_a   1.000
_cell.length_b   1.000
_cell.length_c   1.000
_cell.angle_alpha   90.00
_cell.angle_beta   90.00
_cell.angle_gamma   90.00
#
_symmetry.space_group_name_H-M   'P 1'
#
loop_
_entity.id
_entity.type
_entity.pdbx_description
1 polymer ?
#
loop_
_entity_poly.entity_id
_entity_poly.type
_entity_poly.pdbx_seq_one_letter_code
_entity_poly.pdbx_strand_id
1 'polypeptide(L)'
;ASQNDCQAMQGQMRSQHGAEPVYVAEVQEKEVDFRTHMQKIKTSNVDGIMIAALAETMARALIQSYEAGMDESVRRIGSSSASNAPVPKIAGDAAKNVFFAAAYAAADKRPIARLFNEMVRERYGIHAPDHDFSQAYDLIRIVEIALNNAKLKLTNSSLADDRVAIRNAIAGIRNYQGLASGPISFCRDSSPVCRDGNRTAVLIGYTKGGEQFETEVLARVTMPMDFGL
;
A
#
# COMPACT_ATOMS: atom_id res chain seq x y z
N ALA A 1 -7.23 5.92 7.85
CA ALA A 1 -5.97 5.43 7.25
C ALA A 1 -5.21 6.60 6.64
N SER A 2 -5.81 7.37 5.75
CA SER A 2 -5.13 8.47 5.02
C SER A 2 -4.58 9.60 5.91
N GLN A 3 -5.23 9.91 7.02
CA GLN A 3 -4.72 10.92 7.96
C GLN A 3 -3.41 10.46 8.63
N ASN A 4 -3.33 9.18 9.02
CA ASN A 4 -2.11 8.61 9.58
C ASN A 4 -0.96 8.60 8.58
N ASP A 5 -1.23 8.37 7.28
CA ASP A 5 -0.21 8.39 6.23
C ASP A 5 0.40 9.81 6.09
N CYS A 6 -0.45 10.84 6.11
CA CYS A 6 0.01 12.24 6.07
C CYS A 6 0.83 12.59 7.32
N GLN A 7 0.38 12.21 8.51
CA GLN A 7 1.10 12.47 9.76
C GLN A 7 2.46 11.75 9.80
N ALA A 8 2.51 10.49 9.34
CA ALA A 8 3.76 9.75 9.24
C ALA A 8 4.75 10.44 8.28
N MET A 9 4.27 10.90 7.12
CA MET A 9 5.10 11.63 6.16
C MET A 9 5.63 12.94 6.76
N GLN A 10 4.79 13.72 7.43
CA GLN A 10 5.22 14.95 8.12
C GLN A 10 6.27 14.65 9.19
N GLY A 11 6.06 13.59 10.00
CA GLY A 11 7.02 13.16 10.99
C GLY A 11 8.39 12.79 10.37
N GLN A 12 8.38 12.09 9.24
CA GLN A 12 9.61 11.77 8.51
C GLN A 12 10.29 13.01 7.90
N MET A 13 9.54 13.94 7.33
CA MET A 13 10.09 15.19 6.82
C MET A 13 10.81 15.98 7.93
N ARG A 14 10.20 16.07 9.10
CA ARG A 14 10.81 16.73 10.27
C ARG A 14 12.07 16.03 10.73
N SER A 15 11.99 14.72 10.96
CA SER A 15 13.07 13.94 11.58
C SER A 15 14.27 13.74 10.66
N GLN A 16 14.04 13.53 9.36
CA GLN A 16 15.09 13.22 8.39
C GLN A 16 15.66 14.46 7.69
N HIS A 17 14.85 15.49 7.50
CA HIS A 17 15.21 16.63 6.65
C HIS A 17 15.07 17.99 7.35
N GLY A 18 14.54 18.04 8.58
CA GLY A 18 14.25 19.29 9.27
C GLY A 18 13.25 20.18 8.51
N ALA A 19 12.42 19.58 7.67
CA ALA A 19 11.50 20.25 6.76
C ALA A 19 10.05 20.11 7.23
N GLU A 20 9.23 21.11 6.92
CA GLU A 20 7.79 21.10 7.17
C GLU A 20 7.03 21.24 5.86
N PRO A 21 5.85 20.63 5.74
CA PRO A 21 4.99 20.90 4.60
C PRO A 21 4.52 22.37 4.62
N VAL A 22 4.62 23.02 3.49
CA VAL A 22 4.18 24.44 3.35
C VAL A 22 2.68 24.60 3.33
N TYR A 23 1.95 23.53 3.03
CA TYR A 23 0.50 23.50 3.03
C TYR A 23 -0.01 22.11 3.42
N VAL A 24 -0.97 22.05 4.33
CA VAL A 24 -1.68 20.83 4.73
C VAL A 24 -3.18 21.12 4.67
N ALA A 25 -3.94 20.23 4.07
CA ALA A 25 -5.40 20.31 4.05
C ALA A 25 -6.00 18.96 4.41
N GLU A 26 -7.01 18.97 5.24
CA GLU A 26 -7.89 17.84 5.47
C GLU A 26 -9.14 18.01 4.61
N VAL A 27 -9.50 16.99 3.88
CA VAL A 27 -10.66 16.98 2.99
C VAL A 27 -11.61 15.87 3.39
N GLN A 28 -12.88 16.04 3.08
CA GLN A 28 -13.87 14.98 3.34
C GLN A 28 -13.69 13.83 2.35
N GLU A 29 -14.05 12.61 2.76
CA GLU A 29 -13.90 11.39 1.95
C GLU A 29 -14.60 11.49 0.58
N LYS A 30 -15.73 12.20 0.53
CA LYS A 30 -16.52 12.40 -0.70
C LYS A 30 -16.29 13.76 -1.37
N GLU A 31 -15.20 14.46 -1.01
CA GLU A 31 -14.82 15.71 -1.66
C GLU A 31 -14.56 15.47 -3.14
N VAL A 32 -15.09 16.36 -3.97
CA VAL A 32 -14.96 16.27 -5.44
C VAL A 32 -14.32 17.51 -6.05
N ASP A 33 -14.21 18.60 -5.28
CA ASP A 33 -13.67 19.88 -5.75
C ASP A 33 -12.45 20.30 -4.94
N PHE A 34 -11.28 20.11 -5.50
CA PHE A 34 -9.99 20.43 -4.90
C PHE A 34 -9.37 21.70 -5.47
N ARG A 35 -10.05 22.42 -6.37
CA ARG A 35 -9.48 23.56 -7.11
C ARG A 35 -8.91 24.63 -6.19
N THR A 36 -9.62 24.95 -5.11
CA THR A 36 -9.13 25.94 -4.12
C THR A 36 -7.84 25.48 -3.45
N HIS A 37 -7.75 24.19 -3.09
CA HIS A 37 -6.54 23.63 -2.50
C HIS A 37 -5.39 23.61 -3.52
N MET A 38 -5.66 23.19 -4.76
CA MET A 38 -4.65 23.12 -5.81
C MET A 38 -4.10 24.49 -6.20
N GLN A 39 -4.94 25.54 -6.20
CA GLN A 39 -4.45 26.91 -6.41
C GLN A 39 -3.55 27.40 -5.27
N LYS A 40 -3.90 27.12 -4.02
CA LYS A 40 -3.04 27.46 -2.87
C LYS A 40 -1.69 26.73 -2.94
N ILE A 41 -1.70 25.44 -3.26
CA ILE A 41 -0.49 24.63 -3.42
C ILE A 41 0.39 25.22 -4.54
N LYS A 42 -0.20 25.51 -5.70
CA LYS A 42 0.51 26.10 -6.84
C LYS A 42 1.21 27.41 -6.48
N THR A 43 0.48 28.32 -5.78
CA THR A 43 1.04 29.61 -5.37
C THR A 43 2.12 29.50 -4.31
N SER A 44 2.20 28.37 -3.61
CA SER A 44 3.26 28.09 -2.65
C SER A 44 4.57 27.56 -3.29
N ASN A 45 4.61 27.43 -4.61
CA ASN A 45 5.78 26.99 -5.39
C ASN A 45 6.45 25.74 -4.82
N VAL A 46 5.68 24.64 -4.73
CA VAL A 46 6.12 23.36 -4.14
C VAL A 46 6.79 22.46 -5.17
N ASP A 47 7.74 21.63 -4.74
CA ASP A 47 8.39 20.60 -5.56
C ASP A 47 7.59 19.29 -5.61
N GLY A 48 6.63 19.12 -4.72
CA GLY A 48 5.81 17.91 -4.67
C GLY A 48 4.57 18.04 -3.81
N ILE A 49 3.63 17.16 -4.08
CA ILE A 49 2.37 17.01 -3.33
C ILE A 49 2.21 15.56 -2.91
N MET A 50 1.82 15.34 -1.66
CA MET A 50 1.33 14.05 -1.20
C MET A 50 -0.20 14.08 -1.13
N ILE A 51 -0.83 13.09 -1.74
CA ILE A 51 -2.28 12.90 -1.74
C ILE A 51 -2.59 11.58 -1.05
N ALA A 52 -3.09 11.65 0.18
CA ALA A 52 -3.52 10.49 0.95
C ALA A 52 -5.05 10.46 1.01
N ALA A 53 -5.66 9.71 0.12
CA ALA A 53 -7.11 9.63 -0.05
C ALA A 53 -7.51 8.25 -0.58
N LEU A 54 -8.81 7.95 -0.57
CA LEU A 54 -9.36 6.81 -1.28
C LEU A 54 -9.19 6.99 -2.79
N ALA A 55 -9.22 5.88 -3.53
CA ALA A 55 -8.83 5.83 -4.93
C ALA A 55 -9.54 6.87 -5.83
N GLU A 56 -10.86 6.99 -5.73
CA GLU A 56 -11.62 7.95 -6.56
C GLU A 56 -11.32 9.39 -6.20
N THR A 57 -11.25 9.71 -4.91
CA THR A 57 -10.90 11.04 -4.40
C THR A 57 -9.49 11.43 -4.84
N MET A 58 -8.54 10.51 -4.72
CA MET A 58 -7.16 10.70 -5.19
C MET A 58 -7.11 10.98 -6.69
N ALA A 59 -7.81 10.18 -7.51
CA ALA A 59 -7.83 10.37 -8.96
C ALA A 59 -8.34 11.76 -9.35
N ARG A 60 -9.40 12.25 -8.71
CA ARG A 60 -9.94 13.60 -8.93
C ARG A 60 -8.94 14.68 -8.55
N ALA A 61 -8.28 14.53 -7.38
CA ALA A 61 -7.26 15.47 -6.93
C ALA A 61 -6.07 15.52 -7.89
N LEU A 62 -5.65 14.37 -8.45
CA LEU A 62 -4.61 14.30 -9.49
C LEU A 62 -5.01 15.10 -10.75
N ILE A 63 -6.20 14.87 -11.28
CA ILE A 63 -6.72 15.63 -12.44
C ILE A 63 -6.68 17.13 -12.16
N GLN A 64 -7.26 17.55 -11.04
CA GLN A 64 -7.36 18.97 -10.70
C GLN A 64 -6.00 19.62 -10.39
N SER A 65 -4.99 18.84 -10.02
CA SER A 65 -3.62 19.35 -9.87
C SER A 65 -3.05 19.81 -11.22
N TYR A 66 -3.30 19.06 -12.30
CA TYR A 66 -2.90 19.46 -13.65
C TYR A 66 -3.77 20.59 -14.19
N GLU A 67 -5.10 20.56 -13.97
CA GLU A 67 -6.01 21.65 -14.33
C GLU A 67 -5.63 22.98 -13.68
N ALA A 68 -5.09 22.94 -12.46
CA ALA A 68 -4.53 24.12 -11.80
C ALA A 68 -3.22 24.63 -12.46
N GLY A 69 -2.66 23.89 -13.41
CA GLY A 69 -1.44 24.22 -14.14
C GLY A 69 -0.14 23.84 -13.40
N MET A 70 -0.20 22.84 -12.54
CA MET A 70 0.98 22.20 -11.99
C MET A 70 1.42 21.10 -12.96
N ASP A 71 2.55 21.27 -13.61
CA ASP A 71 3.08 20.34 -14.60
C ASP A 71 3.81 19.12 -13.97
N GLU A 72 4.53 18.37 -14.77
CA GLU A 72 5.25 17.17 -14.33
C GLU A 72 6.47 17.46 -13.44
N SER A 73 6.92 18.71 -13.31
CA SER A 73 8.01 19.08 -12.40
C SER A 73 7.59 18.97 -10.93
N VAL A 74 6.29 19.15 -10.65
CA VAL A 74 5.72 18.91 -9.32
C VAL A 74 5.46 17.42 -9.13
N ARG A 75 6.26 16.79 -8.29
CA ARG A 75 6.13 15.35 -8.00
C ARG A 75 4.84 15.03 -7.26
N ARG A 76 4.18 13.96 -7.64
CA ARG A 76 2.93 13.51 -7.01
C ARG A 76 3.16 12.19 -6.31
N ILE A 77 2.87 12.16 -5.02
CA ILE A 77 3.04 10.98 -4.17
C ILE A 77 1.66 10.59 -3.65
N GLY A 78 1.26 9.35 -3.93
CA GLY A 78 0.01 8.76 -3.42
C GLY A 78 0.22 7.92 -2.17
N SER A 79 -0.82 7.75 -1.37
CA SER A 79 -0.87 6.66 -0.38
C SER A 79 -0.95 5.30 -1.08
N SER A 80 -0.96 4.20 -0.32
CA SER A 80 -1.09 2.84 -0.88
C SER A 80 -2.35 2.65 -1.73
N SER A 81 -3.40 3.42 -1.49
CA SER A 81 -4.63 3.44 -2.33
C SER A 81 -4.36 3.83 -3.79
N ALA A 82 -3.22 4.46 -4.08
CA ALA A 82 -2.80 4.73 -5.46
C ALA A 82 -2.60 3.45 -6.28
N SER A 83 -2.35 2.30 -5.65
CA SER A 83 -2.23 1.02 -6.35
C SER A 83 -3.56 0.50 -6.92
N ASN A 84 -4.68 1.03 -6.47
CA ASN A 84 -6.01 0.52 -6.84
C ASN A 84 -6.39 0.99 -8.25
N ALA A 85 -6.90 0.07 -9.05
CA ALA A 85 -7.21 0.28 -10.46
C ALA A 85 -8.08 1.52 -10.78
N PRO A 86 -9.03 1.98 -9.94
CA PRO A 86 -9.76 3.22 -10.20
C PRO A 86 -8.86 4.46 -10.34
N VAL A 87 -7.72 4.52 -9.63
CA VAL A 87 -6.83 5.69 -9.71
C VAL A 87 -6.34 5.94 -11.13
N PRO A 88 -5.59 5.04 -11.78
CA PRO A 88 -5.11 5.29 -13.13
C PRO A 88 -6.22 5.31 -14.18
N LYS A 89 -7.31 4.57 -13.98
CA LYS A 89 -8.45 4.55 -14.92
C LYS A 89 -9.18 5.90 -14.96
N ILE A 90 -9.47 6.48 -13.80
CA ILE A 90 -10.18 7.77 -13.70
C ILE A 90 -9.24 8.91 -14.02
N ALA A 91 -8.02 8.89 -13.47
CA ALA A 91 -7.07 9.97 -13.64
C ALA A 91 -6.49 10.05 -15.07
N GLY A 92 -6.53 8.95 -15.84
CA GLY A 92 -5.96 8.93 -17.20
C GLY A 92 -4.50 9.38 -17.18
N ASP A 93 -4.14 10.28 -18.08
CA ASP A 93 -2.76 10.82 -18.16
C ASP A 93 -2.29 11.54 -16.89
N ALA A 94 -3.20 12.03 -16.05
CA ALA A 94 -2.84 12.63 -14.78
C ALA A 94 -2.29 11.62 -13.74
N ALA A 95 -2.43 10.32 -13.98
CA ALA A 95 -1.77 9.29 -13.17
C ALA A 95 -0.29 9.10 -13.52
N LYS A 96 0.13 9.49 -14.72
CA LYS A 96 1.53 9.37 -15.13
C LYS A 96 2.45 10.14 -14.18
N ASN A 97 3.58 9.53 -13.83
CA ASN A 97 4.55 10.08 -12.87
C ASN A 97 3.99 10.25 -11.42
N VAL A 98 2.93 9.53 -11.07
CA VAL A 98 2.51 9.37 -9.68
C VAL A 98 3.29 8.23 -9.05
N PHE A 99 3.92 8.52 -7.90
CA PHE A 99 4.71 7.56 -7.13
C PHE A 99 3.94 7.14 -5.88
N PHE A 100 4.05 5.89 -5.49
CA PHE A 100 3.42 5.38 -4.26
C PHE A 100 4.15 4.16 -3.73
N ALA A 101 4.00 3.89 -2.44
CA ALA A 101 4.49 2.68 -1.82
C ALA A 101 3.33 1.72 -1.57
N ALA A 102 3.50 0.46 -1.94
CA ALA A 102 2.52 -0.59 -1.69
C ALA A 102 3.21 -1.90 -1.34
N ALA A 103 2.45 -2.87 -0.83
CA ALA A 103 2.98 -4.19 -0.50
C ALA A 103 3.26 -5.04 -1.74
N TYR A 104 2.66 -4.72 -2.88
CA TYR A 104 2.76 -5.49 -4.13
C TYR A 104 2.69 -4.57 -5.35
N ALA A 105 3.36 -4.98 -6.41
CA ALA A 105 3.26 -4.37 -7.73
C ALA A 105 2.99 -5.45 -8.79
N ALA A 106 2.01 -5.23 -9.67
CA ALA A 106 1.76 -6.13 -10.80
C ALA A 106 2.96 -6.21 -11.77
N ALA A 107 3.78 -5.17 -11.82
CA ALA A 107 5.04 -5.14 -12.59
C ALA A 107 6.19 -5.93 -11.93
N ASP A 108 5.95 -6.61 -10.81
CA ASP A 108 6.93 -7.45 -10.13
C ASP A 108 7.40 -8.62 -11.02
N LYS A 109 8.71 -8.74 -11.20
CA LYS A 109 9.34 -9.74 -12.08
C LYS A 109 9.63 -11.07 -11.38
N ARG A 110 9.36 -11.20 -10.08
CA ARG A 110 9.54 -12.46 -9.36
C ARG A 110 8.66 -13.57 -9.97
N PRO A 111 9.16 -14.81 -10.07
CA PRO A 111 8.39 -15.93 -10.66
C PRO A 111 7.00 -16.11 -10.00
N ILE A 112 6.94 -16.04 -8.67
CA ILE A 112 5.68 -16.16 -7.93
C ILE A 112 4.68 -15.05 -8.29
N ALA A 113 5.14 -13.82 -8.53
CA ALA A 113 4.29 -12.70 -8.91
C ALA A 113 3.75 -12.86 -10.33
N ARG A 114 4.57 -13.36 -11.25
CA ARG A 114 4.13 -13.65 -12.63
C ARG A 114 3.04 -14.72 -12.65
N LEU A 115 3.27 -15.85 -11.97
CA LEU A 115 2.28 -16.93 -11.86
C LEU A 115 0.98 -16.44 -11.24
N PHE A 116 1.06 -15.61 -10.22
CA PHE A 116 -0.11 -15.00 -9.59
C PHE A 116 -0.87 -14.10 -10.56
N ASN A 117 -0.17 -13.22 -11.27
CA ASN A 117 -0.78 -12.34 -12.27
C ASN A 117 -1.47 -13.13 -13.40
N GLU A 118 -0.84 -14.20 -13.88
CA GLU A 118 -1.42 -15.10 -14.88
C GLU A 118 -2.70 -15.75 -14.36
N MET A 119 -2.66 -16.33 -13.16
CA MET A 119 -3.81 -16.95 -12.52
C MET A 119 -4.98 -15.97 -12.33
N VAL A 120 -4.69 -14.75 -11.86
CA VAL A 120 -5.72 -13.71 -11.64
C VAL A 120 -6.30 -13.25 -12.97
N ARG A 121 -5.46 -13.07 -13.99
CA ARG A 121 -5.91 -12.70 -15.34
C ARG A 121 -6.80 -13.78 -15.97
N GLU A 122 -6.39 -15.04 -15.91
CA GLU A 122 -7.15 -16.15 -16.49
C GLU A 122 -8.50 -16.34 -15.80
N ARG A 123 -8.52 -16.22 -14.46
CA ARG A 123 -9.70 -16.55 -13.69
C ARG A 123 -10.68 -15.41 -13.54
N TYR A 124 -10.19 -14.16 -13.53
CA TYR A 124 -10.98 -12.98 -13.21
C TYR A 124 -10.92 -11.87 -14.28
N GLY A 125 -10.10 -12.02 -15.31
CA GLY A 125 -9.92 -11.00 -16.35
C GLY A 125 -9.17 -9.75 -15.89
N ILE A 126 -8.51 -9.80 -14.71
CA ILE A 126 -7.80 -8.66 -14.12
C ILE A 126 -6.34 -8.70 -14.56
N HIS A 127 -5.89 -7.69 -15.32
CA HIS A 127 -4.54 -7.63 -15.89
C HIS A 127 -3.49 -7.14 -14.88
N ALA A 128 -3.86 -6.29 -13.95
CA ALA A 128 -2.96 -5.72 -12.95
C ALA A 128 -3.61 -5.79 -11.56
N PRO A 129 -3.48 -6.93 -10.86
CA PRO A 129 -3.96 -7.05 -9.49
C PRO A 129 -3.19 -6.10 -8.58
N ASP A 130 -3.91 -5.45 -7.67
CA ASP A 130 -3.35 -4.54 -6.68
C ASP A 130 -2.83 -5.28 -5.42
N HIS A 131 -2.40 -4.51 -4.43
CA HIS A 131 -1.85 -5.07 -3.20
C HIS A 131 -2.90 -5.80 -2.34
N ASP A 132 -4.18 -5.46 -2.45
CA ASP A 132 -5.24 -6.11 -1.67
C ASP A 132 -5.42 -7.56 -2.11
N PHE A 133 -5.37 -7.83 -3.43
CA PHE A 133 -5.39 -9.20 -3.97
C PHE A 133 -4.22 -10.04 -3.44
N SER A 134 -3.02 -9.48 -3.46
CA SER A 134 -1.83 -10.19 -3.05
C SER A 134 -1.78 -10.42 -1.54
N GLN A 135 -2.22 -9.46 -0.75
CA GLN A 135 -2.32 -9.58 0.71
C GLN A 135 -3.37 -10.60 1.12
N ALA A 136 -4.52 -10.63 0.44
CA ALA A 136 -5.55 -11.64 0.67
C ALA A 136 -5.02 -13.06 0.36
N TYR A 137 -4.27 -13.22 -0.72
CA TYR A 137 -3.62 -14.49 -1.05
C TYR A 137 -2.66 -14.94 0.06
N ASP A 138 -1.74 -14.06 0.47
CA ASP A 138 -0.78 -14.37 1.54
C ASP A 138 -1.49 -14.66 2.87
N LEU A 139 -2.55 -13.92 3.20
CA LEU A 139 -3.34 -14.15 4.41
C LEU A 139 -3.89 -15.58 4.45
N ILE A 140 -4.51 -16.02 3.37
CA ILE A 140 -5.09 -17.38 3.29
C ILE A 140 -3.99 -18.44 3.42
N ARG A 141 -2.84 -18.23 2.76
CA ARG A 141 -1.71 -19.18 2.87
C ARG A 141 -1.12 -19.22 4.28
N ILE A 142 -1.01 -18.09 4.96
CA ILE A 142 -0.56 -18.01 6.34
C ILE A 142 -1.53 -18.75 7.28
N VAL A 143 -2.83 -18.54 7.09
CA VAL A 143 -3.87 -19.23 7.88
C VAL A 143 -3.81 -20.75 7.63
N GLU A 144 -3.67 -21.19 6.39
CA GLU A 144 -3.53 -22.60 6.04
C GLU A 144 -2.32 -23.24 6.74
N ILE A 145 -1.16 -22.59 6.68
CA ILE A 145 0.06 -23.06 7.36
C ILE A 145 -0.16 -23.13 8.87
N ALA A 146 -0.82 -22.13 9.45
CA ALA A 146 -1.09 -22.10 10.88
C ALA A 146 -2.03 -23.23 11.31
N LEU A 147 -3.09 -23.48 10.55
CA LEU A 147 -4.04 -24.55 10.83
C LEU A 147 -3.38 -25.94 10.74
N ASN A 148 -2.53 -26.16 9.75
CA ASN A 148 -1.79 -27.41 9.58
C ASN A 148 -0.77 -27.65 10.71
N ASN A 149 -0.21 -26.58 11.28
CA ASN A 149 0.76 -26.66 12.37
C ASN A 149 0.14 -26.64 13.77
N ALA A 150 -1.08 -26.14 13.90
CA ALA A 150 -1.79 -26.10 15.18
C ALA A 150 -2.36 -27.48 15.54
N LYS A 151 -2.10 -27.92 16.76
CA LYS A 151 -2.69 -29.18 17.28
C LYS A 151 -4.10 -28.89 17.81
N LEU A 152 -5.08 -28.84 16.90
CA LEU A 152 -6.46 -28.51 17.21
C LEU A 152 -7.24 -29.74 17.70
N LYS A 153 -8.08 -29.55 18.71
CA LYS A 153 -9.00 -30.58 19.23
C LYS A 153 -10.35 -30.55 18.52
N LEU A 154 -10.75 -29.38 18.01
CA LEU A 154 -11.99 -29.13 17.25
C LEU A 154 -13.27 -29.56 17.98
N THR A 155 -13.34 -29.33 19.30
CA THR A 155 -14.53 -29.57 20.12
C THR A 155 -15.07 -28.24 20.67
N ASN A 156 -16.34 -28.19 21.02
CA ASN A 156 -16.93 -27.00 21.62
C ASN A 156 -16.26 -26.58 22.93
N SER A 157 -15.76 -27.56 23.71
CA SER A 157 -15.05 -27.29 24.96
C SER A 157 -13.61 -26.84 24.77
N SER A 158 -13.01 -27.07 23.59
CA SER A 158 -11.61 -26.69 23.27
C SER A 158 -11.49 -25.37 22.50
N LEU A 159 -12.58 -24.70 22.21
CA LEU A 159 -12.56 -23.53 21.33
C LEU A 159 -11.57 -22.42 21.75
N ALA A 160 -11.46 -22.15 23.06
CA ALA A 160 -10.51 -21.18 23.57
C ALA A 160 -9.06 -21.63 23.37
N ASP A 161 -8.78 -22.92 23.69
CA ASP A 161 -7.46 -23.51 23.51
C ASP A 161 -7.05 -23.56 22.04
N ASP A 162 -7.99 -23.94 21.16
CA ASP A 162 -7.74 -24.02 19.72
C ASP A 162 -7.45 -22.64 19.11
N ARG A 163 -8.14 -21.58 19.55
CA ARG A 163 -7.81 -20.20 19.15
C ARG A 163 -6.42 -19.78 19.59
N VAL A 164 -6.03 -20.14 20.81
CA VAL A 164 -4.66 -19.88 21.30
C VAL A 164 -3.62 -20.66 20.49
N ALA A 165 -3.91 -21.91 20.16
CA ALA A 165 -3.03 -22.73 19.34
C ALA A 165 -2.82 -22.15 17.93
N ILE A 166 -3.89 -21.69 17.26
CA ILE A 166 -3.81 -21.04 15.94
C ILE A 166 -2.99 -19.74 16.05
N ARG A 167 -3.29 -18.88 17.04
CA ARG A 167 -2.54 -17.64 17.26
C ARG A 167 -1.05 -17.91 17.43
N ASN A 168 -0.69 -18.91 18.24
CA ASN A 168 0.72 -19.27 18.49
C ASN A 168 1.37 -19.85 17.24
N ALA A 169 0.63 -20.63 16.43
CA ALA A 169 1.10 -21.14 15.16
C ALA A 169 1.40 -20.01 14.17
N ILE A 170 0.54 -19.00 14.05
CA ILE A 170 0.79 -17.80 13.24
C ILE A 170 2.04 -17.06 13.75
N ALA A 171 2.11 -16.79 15.05
CA ALA A 171 3.26 -16.12 15.66
C ALA A 171 4.59 -16.91 15.50
N GLY A 172 4.50 -18.21 15.27
CA GLY A 172 5.64 -19.10 14.99
C GLY A 172 6.15 -19.06 13.55
N ILE A 173 5.41 -18.50 12.60
CA ILE A 173 5.81 -18.48 11.18
C ILE A 173 7.06 -17.61 10.99
N ARG A 174 8.03 -18.15 10.26
CA ARG A 174 9.30 -17.50 9.92
C ARG A 174 9.61 -17.68 8.44
N ASN A 175 10.13 -16.63 7.82
CA ASN A 175 10.61 -16.63 6.43
C ASN A 175 9.60 -17.18 5.42
N TYR A 176 8.29 -17.00 5.67
CA TYR A 176 7.27 -17.32 4.68
C TYR A 176 7.53 -16.48 3.43
N GLN A 177 7.69 -17.13 2.28
CA GLN A 177 7.92 -16.46 1.02
C GLN A 177 6.60 -15.89 0.49
N GLY A 178 6.25 -14.71 0.98
CA GLY A 178 5.02 -14.03 0.62
C GLY A 178 5.03 -13.48 -0.80
N LEU A 179 3.85 -13.40 -1.36
CA LEU A 179 3.61 -12.76 -2.65
C LEU A 179 3.69 -11.24 -2.51
N ALA A 180 2.99 -10.69 -1.53
CA ALA A 180 2.89 -9.24 -1.34
C ALA A 180 4.22 -8.62 -0.89
N SER A 181 4.79 -9.11 0.19
CA SER A 181 5.86 -8.36 0.88
C SER A 181 7.24 -9.06 0.84
N GLY A 182 7.36 -10.19 0.14
CA GLY A 182 8.57 -11.02 0.25
C GLY A 182 8.58 -11.82 1.55
N PRO A 183 9.75 -12.19 2.10
CA PRO A 183 9.81 -13.05 3.28
C PRO A 183 9.10 -12.42 4.48
N ILE A 184 8.10 -13.11 5.03
CA ILE A 184 7.34 -12.68 6.19
C ILE A 184 7.73 -13.51 7.40
N SER A 185 8.09 -12.82 8.50
CA SER A 185 8.30 -13.41 9.82
C SER A 185 7.50 -12.62 10.84
N PHE A 186 6.79 -13.32 11.71
CA PHE A 186 6.12 -12.68 12.83
C PHE A 186 7.06 -12.59 14.03
N CYS A 187 6.80 -11.66 14.93
CA CYS A 187 7.64 -11.42 16.09
C CYS A 187 7.79 -12.65 16.99
N ARG A 188 8.99 -12.83 17.53
CA ARG A 188 9.34 -13.98 18.37
C ARG A 188 8.92 -13.83 19.83
N ASP A 189 8.84 -12.60 20.33
CA ASP A 189 8.57 -12.37 21.73
C ASP A 189 7.06 -12.38 22.01
N SER A 190 6.73 -12.63 23.25
CA SER A 190 5.38 -12.62 23.75
C SER A 190 4.85 -11.21 24.02
N SER A 191 5.57 -10.18 23.57
CA SER A 191 5.14 -8.78 23.72
C SER A 191 3.79 -8.59 23.07
N PRO A 192 2.79 -8.07 23.76
CA PRO A 192 1.48 -7.78 23.19
C PRO A 192 1.54 -6.73 22.06
N VAL A 193 2.65 -6.01 21.95
CA VAL A 193 2.89 -5.01 20.90
C VAL A 193 3.41 -5.66 19.62
N CYS A 194 4.08 -6.81 19.72
CA CYS A 194 4.73 -7.48 18.61
C CYS A 194 3.79 -8.49 17.93
N ARG A 195 2.76 -8.02 17.25
CA ARG A 195 1.84 -8.85 16.46
C ARG A 195 2.00 -8.66 14.96
N ASP A 196 2.88 -7.76 14.56
CA ASP A 196 3.13 -7.45 13.16
C ASP A 196 4.22 -8.36 12.58
N GLY A 197 4.08 -8.66 11.29
CA GLY A 197 5.16 -9.23 10.51
C GLY A 197 6.09 -8.14 9.99
N ASN A 198 7.34 -8.50 9.70
CA ASN A 198 8.21 -7.62 8.93
C ASN A 198 7.57 -7.33 7.58
N ARG A 199 7.74 -6.11 7.10
CA ARG A 199 7.11 -5.63 5.87
C ARG A 199 8.17 -5.21 4.87
N THR A 200 7.96 -5.57 3.62
CA THR A 200 8.68 -5.00 2.49
C THR A 200 7.71 -4.10 1.74
N ALA A 201 8.06 -2.85 1.57
CA ALA A 201 7.34 -1.94 0.69
C ALA A 201 8.00 -1.92 -0.69
N VAL A 202 7.18 -1.80 -1.72
CA VAL A 202 7.62 -1.60 -3.09
C VAL A 202 7.26 -0.18 -3.48
N LEU A 203 8.27 0.60 -3.88
CA LEU A 203 8.05 1.91 -4.49
C LEU A 203 7.71 1.71 -5.96
N ILE A 204 6.59 2.25 -6.37
CA ILE A 204 5.98 2.04 -7.68
C ILE A 204 5.74 3.40 -8.32
N GLY A 205 5.97 3.49 -9.63
CA GLY A 205 5.59 4.63 -10.44
C GLY A 205 4.62 4.22 -11.54
N TYR A 206 3.65 5.08 -11.86
CA TYR A 206 2.86 4.92 -13.07
C TYR A 206 3.62 5.47 -14.27
N THR A 207 3.80 4.62 -15.29
CA THR A 207 4.39 5.02 -16.58
C THR A 207 3.31 5.37 -17.61
N LYS A 208 2.08 4.88 -17.41
CA LYS A 208 0.92 5.12 -18.25
C LYS A 208 -0.36 5.06 -17.42
N GLY A 209 -1.29 5.95 -17.68
CA GLY A 209 -2.63 5.96 -17.09
C GLY A 209 -3.70 5.40 -18.05
N GLY A 210 -4.97 5.50 -17.65
CA GLY A 210 -6.11 5.03 -18.41
C GLY A 210 -6.44 3.54 -18.21
N GLU A 211 -7.29 2.99 -19.04
CA GLU A 211 -7.78 1.60 -18.92
C GLU A 211 -6.65 0.56 -19.03
N GLN A 212 -5.63 0.86 -19.82
CA GLN A 212 -4.45 0.01 -19.99
C GLN A 212 -3.24 0.65 -19.32
N PHE A 213 -3.40 0.98 -18.03
CA PHE A 213 -2.32 1.58 -17.24
C PHE A 213 -1.14 0.63 -17.07
N GLU A 214 0.05 1.23 -16.91
CA GLU A 214 1.29 0.51 -16.71
C GLU A 214 2.03 1.08 -15.50
N THR A 215 2.74 0.21 -14.79
CA THR A 215 3.54 0.58 -13.63
C THR A 215 4.94 0.02 -13.76
N GLU A 216 5.87 0.65 -13.06
CA GLU A 216 7.23 0.13 -12.87
C GLU A 216 7.59 0.04 -11.38
N VAL A 217 8.45 -0.90 -11.04
CA VAL A 217 9.04 -1.01 -9.71
C VAL A 217 10.31 -0.20 -9.66
N LEU A 218 10.32 0.84 -8.85
CA LEU A 218 11.46 1.75 -8.69
C LEU A 218 12.42 1.28 -7.58
N ALA A 219 11.87 0.79 -6.47
CA ALA A 219 12.66 0.30 -5.35
C ALA A 219 11.88 -0.71 -4.50
N ARG A 220 12.63 -1.48 -3.70
CA ARG A 220 12.10 -2.32 -2.62
C ARG A 220 12.78 -1.93 -1.33
N VAL A 221 12.00 -1.73 -0.28
CA VAL A 221 12.49 -1.37 1.05
C VAL A 221 11.94 -2.39 2.04
N THR A 222 12.83 -3.12 2.68
CA THR A 222 12.46 -3.99 3.81
C THR A 222 12.55 -3.17 5.09
N MET A 223 11.42 -3.02 5.75
CA MET A 223 11.37 -2.33 7.04
C MET A 223 11.86 -3.28 8.14
N PRO A 224 12.77 -2.84 9.01
CA PRO A 224 13.14 -3.62 10.18
C PRO A 224 11.92 -3.84 11.09
N MET A 225 11.90 -4.96 11.82
CA MET A 225 10.81 -5.26 12.77
C MET A 225 10.81 -4.37 14.01
N ASP A 226 11.94 -3.76 14.33
CA ASP A 226 12.08 -2.82 15.45
C ASP A 226 11.68 -1.42 14.97
N PHE A 227 10.38 -1.17 14.98
CA PHE A 227 9.92 0.20 15.11
C PHE A 227 10.11 0.57 16.58
N GLY A 228 11.20 1.27 16.91
CA GLY A 228 11.38 1.90 18.21
C GLY A 228 10.24 2.91 18.42
N LEU A 229 9.13 2.44 18.97
CA LEU A 229 8.05 3.23 19.53
C LEU A 229 8.22 3.23 21.04
#